data_233f0cbbc720da80cefd7b74fe7f3395
#
_entry.id   233f0cbbc720da80cefd7b74fe7f3395
#
_cell.length_a   1.000
_cell.length_b   1.000
_cell.length_c   1.000
_cell.angle_alpha   90.00
_cell.angle_beta   90.00
_cell.angle_gamma   90.00
#
_symmetry.space_group_name_H-M   'P 1'
#
loop_
_entity.id
_entity.type
_entity.pdbx_description
1 polymer ?
#
loop_
_entity_poly.entity_id
_entity_poly.type
_entity_poly.pdbx_seq_one_letter_code
_entity_poly.pdbx_strand_id
1 'polypeptide(L)'
;LKNFQFKVMYSMDYASNSSRTYTPIITVFDSSVEGNVVTLGNGKTGVRQSKETEAKVQSDYLLTYTNSWGEHSLTATAGFTTYYNKLEMLGGERTQGVGLVIPNNPDKWYISIGDAATATNESKQWERSTVSMLGRVLYNYKGRYLFNGSFRRDGSSAFSYTGNQWQNFYSIGAGWLMSEEEFMKDITWLDMLKLKGSWGTL
;
A
#
# COMPACT_ATOMS: atom_id res chain seq x y z
N LEU A 1 -33.58 -3.50 13.40
CA LEU A 1 -32.82 -2.39 12.79
C LEU A 1 -32.96 -2.45 11.26
N LYS A 2 -34.20 -2.27 10.77
CA LYS A 2 -34.58 -2.51 9.37
C LYS A 2 -33.79 -1.70 8.32
N ASN A 3 -33.24 -0.55 8.71
CA ASN A 3 -32.58 0.42 7.79
C ASN A 3 -31.09 0.52 8.01
N PHE A 4 -30.51 -0.27 8.91
CA PHE A 4 -29.09 -0.25 9.21
C PHE A 4 -28.39 -1.52 8.73
N GLN A 5 -27.23 -1.35 8.11
CA GLN A 5 -26.31 -2.41 7.78
C GLN A 5 -24.97 -2.13 8.46
N PHE A 6 -24.48 -3.10 9.22
CA PHE A 6 -23.14 -3.07 9.76
C PHE A 6 -22.29 -4.12 9.04
N LYS A 7 -21.14 -3.69 8.52
CA LYS A 7 -20.18 -4.54 7.79
C LYS A 7 -18.83 -4.45 8.46
N VAL A 8 -18.24 -5.59 8.74
CA VAL A 8 -16.86 -5.72 9.21
C VAL A 8 -16.09 -6.51 8.17
N MET A 9 -14.91 -6.01 7.81
CA MET A 9 -13.96 -6.71 6.97
C MET A 9 -12.62 -6.75 7.69
N TYR A 10 -12.00 -7.92 7.66
CA TYR A 10 -10.67 -8.13 8.19
C TYR A 10 -9.83 -8.83 7.13
N SER A 11 -8.66 -8.31 6.83
CA SER A 11 -7.71 -8.92 5.94
C SER A 11 -6.33 -8.99 6.57
N MET A 12 -5.61 -10.05 6.28
CA MET A 12 -4.23 -10.26 6.71
C MET A 12 -3.44 -10.83 5.55
N ASP A 13 -2.34 -10.15 5.22
CA ASP A 13 -1.33 -10.62 4.29
C ASP A 13 -0.05 -10.92 5.04
N TYR A 14 0.54 -12.07 4.77
CA TYR A 14 1.85 -12.44 5.30
C TYR A 14 2.74 -12.92 4.18
N ALA A 15 3.90 -12.30 4.03
CA ALA A 15 4.92 -12.68 3.08
C ALA A 15 6.21 -13.04 3.82
N SER A 16 6.88 -14.10 3.37
CA SER A 16 8.20 -14.49 3.87
C SER A 16 9.09 -14.79 2.68
N ASN A 17 10.08 -13.94 2.49
CA ASN A 17 11.07 -14.04 1.42
C ASN A 17 12.40 -14.52 2.00
N SER A 18 13.03 -15.50 1.35
CA SER A 18 14.37 -15.94 1.68
C SER A 18 15.25 -15.81 0.44
N SER A 19 16.38 -15.18 0.58
CA SER A 19 17.33 -14.96 -0.50
C SER A 19 18.70 -15.52 -0.15
N ARG A 20 19.36 -16.12 -1.14
CA ARG A 20 20.77 -16.52 -1.08
C ARG A 20 21.46 -15.97 -2.32
N THR A 21 22.55 -15.28 -2.11
CA THR A 21 23.32 -14.65 -3.17
C THR A 21 24.77 -15.08 -3.08
N TYR A 22 25.35 -15.39 -4.21
CA TYR A 22 26.77 -15.71 -4.37
C TYR A 22 27.48 -14.56 -5.07
N THR A 23 28.61 -14.16 -4.53
CA THR A 23 29.51 -13.17 -5.14
C THR A 23 30.72 -13.88 -5.71
N PRO A 24 30.88 -13.94 -7.05
CA PRO A 24 32.06 -14.54 -7.67
C PRO A 24 33.28 -13.63 -7.59
N ILE A 25 34.47 -14.20 -7.78
CA ILE A 25 35.65 -13.41 -8.16
C ILE A 25 35.48 -13.02 -9.63
N ILE A 26 35.55 -11.74 -9.90
CA ILE A 26 35.47 -11.21 -11.27
C ILE A 26 36.84 -10.70 -11.67
N THR A 27 37.38 -11.27 -12.75
CA THR A 27 38.60 -10.79 -13.39
C THR A 27 38.26 -10.21 -14.75
N VAL A 28 38.87 -9.10 -15.07
CA VAL A 28 38.69 -8.40 -16.35
C VAL A 28 40.03 -8.20 -17.04
N PHE A 29 40.02 -8.15 -18.37
CA PHE A 29 41.17 -7.78 -19.16
C PHE A 29 41.27 -6.24 -19.19
N ASP A 30 42.43 -5.73 -18.80
CA ASP A 30 42.73 -4.30 -18.85
C ASP A 30 43.97 -4.06 -19.69
N SER A 31 43.80 -3.45 -20.85
CA SER A 31 44.90 -3.17 -21.80
C SER A 31 45.92 -2.15 -21.27
N SER A 32 45.61 -1.44 -20.20
CA SER A 32 46.49 -0.44 -19.58
C SER A 32 47.40 -1.02 -18.50
N VAL A 33 47.21 -2.29 -18.12
CA VAL A 33 47.98 -2.97 -17.07
C VAL A 33 48.87 -4.05 -17.68
N GLU A 34 50.14 -4.07 -17.27
CA GLU A 34 51.08 -5.14 -17.63
C GLU A 34 50.56 -6.46 -17.04
N GLY A 35 50.45 -7.51 -17.91
CA GLY A 35 49.80 -8.77 -17.56
C GLY A 35 48.30 -8.85 -17.79
N ASN A 36 47.66 -7.75 -18.10
CA ASN A 36 46.33 -7.61 -18.69
C ASN A 36 45.15 -8.21 -17.91
N VAL A 37 45.33 -8.72 -16.70
CA VAL A 37 44.25 -9.29 -15.89
C VAL A 37 44.15 -8.56 -14.55
N VAL A 38 43.03 -7.92 -14.34
CA VAL A 38 42.70 -7.19 -13.09
C VAL A 38 41.52 -7.87 -12.40
N THR A 39 41.66 -8.09 -11.11
CA THR A 39 40.60 -8.61 -10.28
C THR A 39 39.77 -7.45 -9.70
N LEU A 40 38.45 -7.46 -9.96
CA LEU A 40 37.54 -6.46 -9.44
C LEU A 40 37.11 -6.76 -8.01
N GLY A 41 36.89 -5.70 -7.22
CA GLY A 41 36.45 -5.80 -5.85
C GLY A 41 37.56 -6.30 -4.90
N ASN A 42 37.15 -7.09 -3.91
CA ASN A 42 38.08 -7.63 -2.90
C ASN A 42 38.78 -8.94 -3.30
N GLY A 43 38.51 -9.45 -4.53
CA GLY A 43 39.09 -10.70 -5.04
C GLY A 43 38.68 -11.94 -4.27
N LYS A 44 37.58 -11.91 -3.56
CA LYS A 44 37.08 -13.02 -2.76
C LYS A 44 35.70 -13.46 -3.18
N THR A 45 35.43 -14.76 -3.13
CA THR A 45 34.05 -15.24 -3.22
C THR A 45 33.30 -14.97 -1.92
N GLY A 46 31.99 -14.70 -2.03
CA GLY A 46 31.12 -14.42 -0.88
C GLY A 46 29.78 -15.12 -0.98
N VAL A 47 29.14 -15.32 0.14
CA VAL A 47 27.75 -15.77 0.24
C VAL A 47 27.01 -14.87 1.22
N ARG A 48 25.89 -14.34 0.74
CA ARG A 48 24.91 -13.59 1.52
C ARG A 48 23.63 -14.40 1.62
N GLN A 49 23.03 -14.40 2.78
CA GLN A 49 21.74 -15.00 3.05
C GLN A 49 20.88 -14.01 3.83
N SER A 50 19.65 -13.81 3.39
CA SER A 50 18.70 -12.93 4.10
C SER A 50 17.33 -13.57 4.18
N LYS A 51 16.61 -13.21 5.22
CA LYS A 51 15.20 -13.51 5.40
C LYS A 51 14.45 -12.23 5.70
N GLU A 52 13.41 -11.98 4.93
CA GLU A 52 12.50 -10.85 5.11
C GLU A 52 11.10 -11.38 5.35
N THR A 53 10.40 -10.81 6.32
CA THR A 53 9.01 -11.08 6.60
C THR A 53 8.23 -9.78 6.59
N GLU A 54 7.08 -9.77 5.94
CA GLU A 54 6.16 -8.66 5.92
C GLU A 54 4.78 -9.14 6.37
N ALA A 55 4.19 -8.43 7.33
CA ALA A 55 2.83 -8.69 7.81
C ALA A 55 1.99 -7.42 7.64
N LYS A 56 0.87 -7.55 6.94
CA LYS A 56 -0.12 -6.47 6.75
C LYS A 56 -1.44 -6.90 7.34
N VAL A 57 -2.05 -6.02 8.11
CA VAL A 57 -3.36 -6.24 8.72
C VAL A 57 -4.23 -5.03 8.44
N GLN A 58 -5.43 -5.27 7.93
CA GLN A 58 -6.43 -4.24 7.73
C GLN A 58 -7.76 -4.66 8.38
N SER A 59 -8.40 -3.69 9.01
CA SER A 59 -9.75 -3.86 9.58
C SER A 59 -10.62 -2.69 9.16
N ASP A 60 -11.77 -2.98 8.58
CA ASP A 60 -12.76 -2.00 8.15
C ASP A 60 -14.08 -2.25 8.88
N TYR A 61 -14.63 -1.18 9.46
CA TYR A 61 -15.93 -1.16 10.14
C TYR A 61 -16.79 -0.12 9.43
N LEU A 62 -17.91 -0.56 8.86
CA LEU A 62 -18.81 0.30 8.11
C LEU A 62 -20.23 0.17 8.68
N LEU A 63 -20.83 1.29 9.02
CA LEU A 63 -22.24 1.41 9.38
C LEU A 63 -22.95 2.21 8.31
N THR A 64 -23.91 1.60 7.65
CA THR A 64 -24.72 2.24 6.60
C THR A 64 -26.17 2.30 7.05
N TYR A 65 -26.76 3.48 6.99
CA TYR A 65 -28.17 3.73 7.12
C TYR A 65 -28.77 4.05 5.76
N THR A 66 -29.84 3.36 5.38
CA THR A 66 -30.58 3.62 4.16
C THR A 66 -32.06 3.74 4.46
N ASN A 67 -32.69 4.82 4.04
CA ASN A 67 -34.12 5.03 4.18
C ASN A 67 -34.71 5.81 3.01
N SER A 68 -35.97 5.54 2.72
CA SER A 68 -36.77 6.27 1.74
C SER A 68 -38.12 6.62 2.34
N TRP A 69 -38.55 7.87 2.18
CA TRP A 69 -39.86 8.34 2.63
C TRP A 69 -40.43 9.32 1.60
N GLY A 70 -41.63 9.02 1.11
CA GLY A 70 -42.21 9.77 -0.01
C GLY A 70 -41.26 9.77 -1.20
N GLU A 71 -40.90 10.94 -1.68
CA GLU A 71 -39.99 11.13 -2.82
C GLU A 71 -38.51 11.33 -2.41
N HIS A 72 -38.20 11.11 -1.14
CA HIS A 72 -36.86 11.28 -0.60
C HIS A 72 -36.16 9.93 -0.42
N SER A 73 -34.88 9.85 -0.77
CA SER A 73 -34.02 8.72 -0.49
C SER A 73 -32.71 9.19 0.11
N LEU A 74 -32.29 8.58 1.21
CA LEU A 74 -31.10 8.91 1.97
C LEU A 74 -30.27 7.64 2.19
N THR A 75 -28.99 7.72 1.88
CA THR A 75 -27.99 6.75 2.33
C THR A 75 -26.89 7.50 3.07
N ALA A 76 -26.66 7.15 4.32
CA ALA A 76 -25.58 7.69 5.15
C ALA A 76 -24.66 6.55 5.57
N THR A 77 -23.37 6.73 5.41
CA THR A 77 -22.34 5.75 5.80
C THR A 77 -21.33 6.40 6.73
N ALA A 78 -21.05 5.75 7.84
CA ALA A 78 -19.92 6.04 8.72
C ALA A 78 -18.96 4.86 8.70
N GLY A 79 -17.67 5.14 8.68
CA GLY A 79 -16.66 4.11 8.61
C GLY A 79 -15.43 4.41 9.45
N PHE A 80 -14.79 3.34 9.88
CA PHE A 80 -13.53 3.35 10.58
C PHE A 80 -12.65 2.26 10.00
N THR A 81 -11.43 2.63 9.57
CA THR A 81 -10.46 1.72 8.96
C THR A 81 -9.15 1.82 9.71
N THR A 82 -8.55 0.67 10.02
CA THR A 82 -7.17 0.60 10.47
C THR A 82 -6.35 -0.22 9.50
N TYR A 83 -5.13 0.23 9.26
CA TYR A 83 -4.14 -0.50 8.49
C TYR A 83 -2.82 -0.50 9.24
N TYR A 84 -2.21 -1.68 9.35
CA TYR A 84 -0.91 -1.89 9.96
C TYR A 84 -0.03 -2.70 9.02
N ASN A 85 1.22 -2.26 8.86
CA ASN A 85 2.22 -2.97 8.08
C ASN A 85 3.52 -3.01 8.88
N LYS A 86 4.07 -4.22 9.04
CA LYS A 86 5.34 -4.47 9.68
C LYS A 86 6.24 -5.26 8.74
N LEU A 87 7.48 -4.80 8.58
CA LEU A 87 8.52 -5.49 7.87
C LEU A 87 9.70 -5.73 8.79
N GLU A 88 10.21 -6.96 8.79
CA GLU A 88 11.43 -7.36 9.48
C GLU A 88 12.35 -8.07 8.50
N MET A 89 13.62 -7.72 8.52
CA MET A 89 14.65 -8.36 7.72
C MET A 89 15.87 -8.67 8.61
N LEU A 90 16.38 -9.86 8.45
CA LEU A 90 17.65 -10.31 9.02
C LEU A 90 18.49 -10.90 7.90
N GLY A 91 19.73 -10.46 7.79
CA GLY A 91 20.67 -10.96 6.81
C GLY A 91 22.08 -11.10 7.39
N GLY A 92 22.87 -11.86 6.69
CA GLY A 92 24.28 -12.02 6.99
C GLY A 92 25.07 -12.37 5.73
N GLU A 93 26.36 -12.08 5.78
CA GLU A 93 27.29 -12.34 4.70
C GLU A 93 28.59 -12.85 5.29
N ARG A 94 29.25 -13.78 4.56
CA ARG A 94 30.62 -14.17 4.78
C ARG A 94 31.34 -14.33 3.46
N THR A 95 32.62 -14.02 3.46
CA THR A 95 33.50 -14.26 2.32
C THR A 95 34.38 -15.48 2.59
N GLN A 96 35.06 -15.94 1.56
CA GLN A 96 36.03 -17.02 1.69
C GLN A 96 37.16 -16.67 2.66
N GLY A 97 37.65 -17.67 3.36
CA GLY A 97 38.87 -17.60 4.14
C GLY A 97 40.12 -17.78 3.28
N VAL A 98 41.28 -17.71 3.90
CA VAL A 98 42.56 -17.96 3.24
C VAL A 98 42.63 -19.39 2.72
N GLY A 99 42.91 -19.55 1.42
CA GLY A 99 43.04 -20.85 0.76
C GLY A 99 41.74 -21.61 0.49
N LEU A 100 40.57 -21.00 0.78
CA LEU A 100 39.27 -21.59 0.54
C LEU A 100 38.46 -20.73 -0.42
N VAL A 101 38.03 -21.28 -1.54
CA VAL A 101 37.11 -20.64 -2.49
C VAL A 101 35.72 -21.21 -2.28
N ILE A 102 34.77 -20.37 -2.03
CA ILE A 102 33.35 -20.80 -1.95
C ILE A 102 32.90 -21.24 -3.35
N PRO A 103 32.42 -22.48 -3.54
CA PRO A 103 32.04 -22.96 -4.85
C PRO A 103 30.78 -22.27 -5.36
N ASN A 104 30.73 -22.04 -6.67
CA ASN A 104 29.53 -21.57 -7.36
C ASN A 104 28.52 -22.72 -7.53
N ASN A 105 27.98 -23.17 -6.41
CA ASN A 105 26.93 -24.18 -6.34
C ASN A 105 25.81 -23.72 -5.41
N PRO A 106 24.58 -23.47 -5.93
CA PRO A 106 23.45 -22.98 -5.14
C PRO A 106 23.13 -23.82 -3.89
N ASP A 107 23.36 -25.12 -3.94
CA ASP A 107 23.14 -26.03 -2.79
C ASP A 107 24.08 -25.75 -1.61
N LYS A 108 25.17 -25.05 -1.88
CA LYS A 108 26.19 -24.72 -0.88
C LYS A 108 26.22 -23.22 -0.50
N TRP A 109 25.30 -22.42 -0.99
CA TRP A 109 25.25 -20.98 -0.68
C TRP A 109 24.60 -20.71 0.68
N TYR A 110 25.19 -21.24 1.73
CA TYR A 110 24.86 -20.93 3.11
C TYR A 110 26.00 -20.12 3.73
N ILE A 111 25.67 -19.11 4.54
CA ILE A 111 26.67 -18.24 5.16
C ILE A 111 27.68 -19.00 6.03
N SER A 112 27.30 -20.19 6.53
CA SER A 112 28.18 -21.04 7.31
C SER A 112 29.39 -21.61 6.55
N ILE A 113 29.36 -21.59 5.19
CA ILE A 113 30.48 -22.05 4.36
C ILE A 113 31.62 -21.03 4.33
N GLY A 114 31.34 -19.76 4.57
CA GLY A 114 32.34 -18.69 4.59
C GLY A 114 33.12 -18.66 5.92
N ASP A 115 34.23 -17.94 5.91
CA ASP A 115 35.05 -17.73 7.08
C ASP A 115 34.33 -16.94 8.17
N ALA A 116 34.31 -17.45 9.38
CA ALA A 116 33.66 -16.79 10.51
C ALA A 116 34.25 -15.41 10.84
N ALA A 117 35.57 -15.21 10.59
CA ALA A 117 36.23 -13.93 10.79
C ALA A 117 35.76 -12.82 9.84
N THR A 118 35.12 -13.21 8.73
CA THR A 118 34.56 -12.25 7.74
C THR A 118 33.08 -11.98 7.93
N ALA A 119 32.49 -12.53 8.99
CA ALA A 119 31.04 -12.44 9.20
C ALA A 119 30.57 -10.99 9.38
N THR A 120 29.60 -10.61 8.56
CA THR A 120 28.81 -9.40 8.74
C THR A 120 27.35 -9.76 8.92
N ASN A 121 26.61 -8.91 9.59
CA ASN A 121 25.16 -9.06 9.73
C ASN A 121 24.47 -7.72 9.49
N GLU A 122 23.22 -7.80 9.11
CA GLU A 122 22.33 -6.66 9.00
C GLU A 122 20.96 -7.03 9.52
N SER A 123 20.29 -6.08 10.14
CA SER A 123 18.89 -6.21 10.48
C SER A 123 18.18 -4.91 10.20
N LYS A 124 16.92 -5.01 9.79
CA LYS A 124 16.06 -3.89 9.46
C LYS A 124 14.66 -4.20 9.95
N GLN A 125 14.07 -3.22 10.59
CA GLN A 125 12.67 -3.27 10.98
C GLN A 125 12.03 -1.92 10.75
N TRP A 126 10.82 -1.93 10.24
CA TRP A 126 9.97 -0.76 10.24
C TRP A 126 8.50 -1.16 10.40
N GLU A 127 7.75 -0.25 10.98
CA GLU A 127 6.32 -0.37 11.19
C GLU A 127 5.62 0.89 10.69
N ARG A 128 4.45 0.70 10.11
CA ARG A 128 3.61 1.79 9.67
C ARG A 128 2.15 1.48 9.98
N SER A 129 1.48 2.44 10.58
CA SER A 129 0.04 2.34 10.84
C SER A 129 -0.69 3.54 10.24
N THR A 130 -1.90 3.28 9.78
CA THR A 130 -2.82 4.30 9.30
C THR A 130 -4.19 4.05 9.92
N VAL A 131 -4.85 5.12 10.32
CA VAL A 131 -6.22 5.11 10.84
C VAL A 131 -7.03 6.10 10.03
N SER A 132 -8.20 5.69 9.57
CA SER A 132 -9.10 6.51 8.77
C SER A 132 -10.50 6.51 9.37
N MET A 133 -11.11 7.69 9.46
CA MET A 133 -12.52 7.87 9.78
C MET A 133 -13.20 8.48 8.58
N LEU A 134 -14.33 7.95 8.18
CA LEU A 134 -15.09 8.45 7.05
C LEU A 134 -16.57 8.63 7.38
N GLY A 135 -17.15 9.65 6.79
CA GLY A 135 -18.58 9.89 6.73
C GLY A 135 -19.00 10.23 5.32
N ARG A 136 -20.09 9.66 4.84
CA ARG A 136 -20.64 9.92 3.51
C ARG A 136 -22.15 9.99 3.57
N VAL A 137 -22.72 10.96 2.86
CA VAL A 137 -24.17 11.12 2.69
C VAL A 137 -24.47 11.17 1.20
N LEU A 138 -25.45 10.39 0.78
CA LEU A 138 -26.08 10.46 -0.53
C LEU A 138 -27.53 10.74 -0.32
N TYR A 139 -28.03 11.79 -0.94
CA TYR A 139 -29.42 12.20 -0.86
C TYR A 139 -29.99 12.39 -2.25
N ASN A 140 -31.19 11.89 -2.45
CA ASN A 140 -31.93 12.00 -3.69
C ASN A 140 -33.35 12.47 -3.38
N TYR A 141 -33.79 13.49 -4.09
CA TYR A 141 -35.16 13.99 -4.05
C TYR A 141 -35.81 13.86 -5.44
N LYS A 142 -36.94 13.18 -5.48
CA LYS A 142 -37.74 12.94 -6.72
C LYS A 142 -36.97 12.22 -7.85
N GLY A 143 -35.85 11.57 -7.58
CA GLY A 143 -35.00 11.07 -8.66
C GLY A 143 -34.27 12.13 -9.47
N ARG A 144 -34.53 13.41 -9.23
CA ARG A 144 -34.07 14.55 -10.06
C ARG A 144 -32.95 15.32 -9.41
N TYR A 145 -33.03 15.54 -8.10
CA TYR A 145 -32.07 16.35 -7.36
C TYR A 145 -31.20 15.42 -6.52
N LEU A 146 -29.93 15.39 -6.87
CA LEU A 146 -28.95 14.50 -6.27
C LEU A 146 -27.95 15.35 -5.48
N PHE A 147 -27.69 14.96 -4.25
CA PHE A 147 -26.66 15.55 -3.42
C PHE A 147 -25.77 14.47 -2.85
N ASN A 148 -24.47 14.72 -2.83
CA ASN A 148 -23.50 13.90 -2.08
C ASN A 148 -22.58 14.78 -1.26
N GLY A 149 -22.23 14.28 -0.07
CA GLY A 149 -21.21 14.87 0.78
C GLY A 149 -20.35 13.77 1.36
N SER A 150 -19.05 13.99 1.45
CA SER A 150 -18.16 13.10 2.16
C SER A 150 -17.14 13.87 2.98
N PHE A 151 -16.77 13.28 4.10
CA PHE A 151 -15.70 13.71 4.96
C PHE A 151 -14.83 12.50 5.29
N ARG A 152 -13.51 12.68 5.23
CA ARG A 152 -12.54 11.68 5.65
C ARG A 152 -11.43 12.33 6.44
N ARG A 153 -11.05 11.70 7.53
CA ARG A 153 -9.91 12.08 8.34
C ARG A 153 -8.95 10.91 8.43
N ASP A 154 -7.74 11.10 7.93
CA ASP A 154 -6.68 10.10 7.88
C ASP A 154 -5.55 10.48 8.81
N GLY A 155 -5.10 9.53 9.60
CA GLY A 155 -3.91 9.62 10.44
C GLY A 155 -2.88 8.58 10.03
N SER A 156 -1.60 8.97 9.97
CA SER A 156 -0.51 8.06 9.61
C SER A 156 0.69 8.22 10.53
N SER A 157 1.22 7.10 11.00
CA SER A 157 2.45 7.08 11.80
C SER A 157 3.68 7.56 11.02
N ALA A 158 3.64 7.56 9.68
CA ALA A 158 4.73 8.06 8.85
C ALA A 158 4.99 9.57 9.06
N PHE A 159 4.00 10.32 9.52
CA PHE A 159 4.09 11.76 9.78
C PHE A 159 4.22 12.11 11.26
N SER A 160 4.52 11.13 12.12
CA SER A 160 4.63 11.35 13.57
C SER A 160 5.68 12.39 13.96
N TYR A 161 6.74 12.53 13.18
CA TYR A 161 7.83 13.49 13.44
C TYR A 161 7.51 14.92 13.02
N THR A 162 6.47 15.14 12.19
CA THR A 162 6.13 16.47 11.67
C THR A 162 5.09 17.21 12.50
N GLY A 163 4.46 16.52 13.48
CA GLY A 163 3.32 17.05 14.25
C GLY A 163 1.99 17.06 13.47
N ASN A 164 2.01 16.82 12.18
CA ASN A 164 0.84 16.83 11.29
C ASN A 164 0.43 15.42 10.88
N GLN A 165 0.17 14.56 11.86
CA GLN A 165 -0.21 13.17 11.61
C GLN A 165 -1.59 13.01 10.97
N TRP A 166 -2.47 14.02 11.09
CA TRP A 166 -3.84 13.97 10.67
C TRP A 166 -4.13 14.93 9.53
N GLN A 167 -4.81 14.41 8.52
CA GLN A 167 -5.31 15.19 7.38
C GLN A 167 -6.82 15.02 7.26
N ASN A 168 -7.51 16.11 6.88
CA ASN A 168 -8.94 16.12 6.64
C ASN A 168 -9.22 16.33 5.16
N PHE A 169 -10.10 15.51 4.62
CA PHE A 169 -10.56 15.58 3.24
C PHE A 169 -12.07 15.68 3.24
N TYR A 170 -12.60 16.57 2.43
CA TYR A 170 -14.03 16.73 2.29
C TYR A 170 -14.40 17.00 0.85
N SER A 171 -15.56 16.49 0.46
CA SER A 171 -16.13 16.77 -0.86
C SER A 171 -17.62 16.93 -0.77
N ILE A 172 -18.14 17.81 -1.61
CA ILE A 172 -19.57 18.01 -1.83
C ILE A 172 -19.83 17.96 -3.33
N GLY A 173 -20.99 17.45 -3.70
CA GLY A 173 -21.42 17.42 -5.09
C GLY A 173 -22.93 17.50 -5.18
N ALA A 174 -23.40 18.11 -6.23
CA ALA A 174 -24.82 18.20 -6.58
C ALA A 174 -25.02 17.78 -8.03
N GLY A 175 -26.17 17.21 -8.31
CA GLY A 175 -26.60 16.83 -9.65
C GLY A 175 -28.08 17.11 -9.83
N TRP A 176 -28.42 17.59 -11.01
CA TRP A 176 -29.79 17.85 -11.41
C TRP A 176 -30.09 17.11 -12.71
N LEU A 177 -31.07 16.22 -12.65
CA LEU A 177 -31.54 15.45 -13.79
C LEU A 177 -32.65 16.28 -14.48
N MET A 178 -32.24 17.19 -15.37
CA MET A 178 -33.13 18.13 -16.01
C MET A 178 -34.15 17.44 -16.93
N SER A 179 -33.77 16.34 -17.56
CA SER A 179 -34.68 15.56 -18.42
C SER A 179 -35.93 15.04 -17.73
N GLU A 180 -35.89 14.92 -16.38
CA GLU A 180 -37.01 14.46 -15.57
C GLU A 180 -37.97 15.61 -15.16
N GLU A 181 -37.66 16.84 -15.53
CA GLU A 181 -38.53 18.00 -15.23
C GLU A 181 -39.71 18.11 -16.18
N GLU A 182 -40.83 18.65 -15.71
CA GLU A 182 -42.05 18.78 -16.46
C GLU A 182 -41.85 19.55 -17.78
N PHE A 183 -41.01 20.60 -17.75
CA PHE A 183 -40.74 21.45 -18.93
C PHE A 183 -39.88 20.75 -20.01
N MET A 184 -39.30 19.59 -19.70
CA MET A 184 -38.47 18.80 -20.64
C MET A 184 -39.24 17.64 -21.24
N LYS A 185 -40.41 17.27 -20.73
CA LYS A 185 -41.16 16.06 -21.15
C LYS A 185 -41.57 16.07 -22.62
N ASP A 186 -41.75 17.22 -23.21
CA ASP A 186 -42.13 17.34 -24.63
C ASP A 186 -40.92 17.21 -25.59
N ILE A 187 -39.72 17.11 -25.06
CA ILE A 187 -38.50 17.01 -25.85
C ILE A 187 -38.16 15.52 -26.06
N THR A 188 -38.76 14.90 -27.07
CA THR A 188 -38.70 13.45 -27.30
C THR A 188 -37.38 12.94 -27.89
N TRP A 189 -36.53 13.81 -28.41
CA TRP A 189 -35.23 13.46 -28.97
C TRP A 189 -34.10 13.37 -27.92
N LEU A 190 -34.35 13.79 -26.68
CA LEU A 190 -33.38 13.85 -25.61
C LEU A 190 -33.72 12.87 -24.50
N ASP A 191 -33.03 11.75 -24.43
CA ASP A 191 -33.25 10.69 -23.45
C ASP A 191 -32.79 11.10 -22.03
N MET A 192 -31.68 11.80 -21.90
CA MET A 192 -31.14 12.20 -20.61
C MET A 192 -30.36 13.51 -20.71
N LEU A 193 -30.68 14.46 -19.83
CA LEU A 193 -29.89 15.66 -19.58
C LEU A 193 -29.63 15.81 -18.08
N LYS A 194 -28.35 15.70 -17.68
CA LYS A 194 -27.93 15.84 -16.30
C LYS A 194 -26.87 16.91 -16.14
N LEU A 195 -27.13 17.90 -15.32
CA LEU A 195 -26.16 18.88 -14.86
C LEU A 195 -25.55 18.39 -13.55
N LYS A 196 -24.24 18.46 -13.39
CA LYS A 196 -23.54 18.08 -12.16
C LYS A 196 -22.37 19.01 -11.89
N GLY A 197 -22.13 19.28 -10.60
CA GLY A 197 -20.96 19.98 -10.10
C GLY A 197 -20.48 19.36 -8.81
N SER A 198 -19.17 19.41 -8.58
CA SER A 198 -18.58 18.94 -7.33
C SER A 198 -17.35 19.77 -6.97
N TRP A 199 -17.10 19.85 -5.67
CA TRP A 199 -15.91 20.47 -5.11
C TRP A 199 -15.40 19.65 -3.93
N GLY A 200 -14.06 19.60 -3.75
CA GLY A 200 -13.45 18.87 -2.68
C GLY A 200 -11.97 19.22 -2.50
N THR A 201 -11.42 18.76 -1.38
CA THR A 201 -9.99 18.85 -1.06
C THR A 201 -9.32 17.49 -1.24
N LEU A 202 -8.07 17.52 -1.71
CA LEU A 202 -7.16 16.38 -1.82
C LEU A 202 -6.04 16.50 -0.80
#